data_baf0010b0bd57185f5c3daaba023ec7e
#
_entry.id   baf0010b0bd57185f5c3daaba023ec7e
#
_cell.length_a   1.000
_cell.length_b   1.000
_cell.length_c   1.000
_cell.angle_alpha   90.00
_cell.angle_beta   90.00
_cell.angle_gamma   90.00
#
_symmetry.space_group_name_H-M   'P 1'
#
loop_
_entity.id
_entity.type
_entity.pdbx_description
1 polymer ?
#
loop_
_entity_poly.entity_id
_entity_poly.type
_entity_poly.pdbx_seq_one_letter_code
_entity_poly.pdbx_strand_id
1 'polypeptide(L)'
;MLTRDTTHSLTEQLAARFAERIRSRLLPAGARLPSVRACAAQQSVSPYTVVAAYDLLQAQGLVEARRQRGFYVRDYVAKAAVPITPAAPEAQGKTLKDAVSLSLPAASARINATSLIRGMMHKATHPQPGAGMFPPEWLQNQFLQSALRKVVGSDALHAMHWSYGVPMGDELLRQLLAERLKGLGLPVGYEQVMTTMGATQALDIVSRTLLKAGDAVMVEEPGWSVEFARLAALGMQVLPVPRGPDGPDLAVMRHYCETHAPKLYVSVSVLHNPTSYSLHPAAAHQVLQLAQAYNFYIVEDDTYSHIAPEHATRLSVLDGLKRSIYVSGFAKILAPNWRVGYMVAPPDLVDRMLDTKLLSTLTSPAMMERAMALCMENGQLRRHIERMRSHLVQARKHSVPLALEAGCQFVTEPAGMFGWVETGMDTEVLAQRMLDENYLIAPGSLFHASRKPSTLMRINYACTQDASFWRVYQRVRAEFPQAEPMPR
;
A
#
# COMPACT_ATOMS: atom_id res chain seq x y z
N MET A 1 19.95 -2.83 -16.81
CA MET A 1 20.75 -2.28 -17.93
C MET A 1 20.27 -2.90 -19.23
N LEU A 2 20.36 -2.19 -20.35
CA LEU A 2 20.17 -2.77 -21.68
C LEU A 2 21.42 -3.60 -21.99
N THR A 3 21.25 -4.84 -22.44
CA THR A 3 22.38 -5.76 -22.68
C THR A 3 22.45 -6.15 -24.16
N ARG A 4 23.68 -6.29 -24.68
CA ARG A 4 23.91 -6.68 -26.08
C ARG A 4 23.80 -8.20 -26.35
N ASP A 5 23.64 -9.00 -25.30
CA ASP A 5 23.66 -10.47 -25.38
C ASP A 5 22.28 -11.15 -25.27
N THR A 6 21.21 -10.45 -25.64
CA THR A 6 19.86 -11.02 -25.58
C THR A 6 19.30 -11.24 -27.00
N THR A 7 18.31 -12.10 -27.11
CA THR A 7 17.56 -12.36 -28.35
C THR A 7 16.82 -11.13 -28.90
N HIS A 8 16.78 -10.03 -28.14
CA HIS A 8 16.09 -8.79 -28.48
C HIS A 8 17.08 -7.63 -28.69
N SER A 9 16.84 -6.85 -29.72
CA SER A 9 17.62 -5.64 -30.02
C SER A 9 17.52 -4.60 -28.88
N LEU A 10 18.51 -3.71 -28.73
CA LEU A 10 18.46 -2.60 -27.77
C LEU A 10 17.21 -1.72 -27.96
N THR A 11 16.75 -1.59 -29.19
CA THR A 11 15.52 -0.87 -29.55
C THR A 11 14.29 -1.53 -28.94
N GLU A 12 14.15 -2.84 -29.10
CA GLU A 12 13.03 -3.61 -28.56
C GLU A 12 13.06 -3.64 -27.03
N GLN A 13 14.23 -3.81 -26.43
CA GLN A 13 14.39 -3.77 -24.96
C GLN A 13 13.97 -2.40 -24.40
N LEU A 14 14.38 -1.30 -25.05
CA LEU A 14 14.03 0.05 -24.62
C LEU A 14 12.53 0.32 -24.80
N ALA A 15 11.95 -0.08 -25.94
CA ALA A 15 10.52 0.04 -26.19
C ALA A 15 9.70 -0.80 -25.18
N ALA A 16 10.08 -2.05 -24.92
CA ALA A 16 9.43 -2.91 -23.95
C ALA A 16 9.44 -2.29 -22.54
N ARG A 17 10.55 -1.71 -22.13
CA ARG A 17 10.69 -1.04 -20.82
C ARG A 17 9.76 0.16 -20.68
N PHE A 18 9.65 1.01 -21.70
CA PHE A 18 8.69 2.12 -21.68
C PHE A 18 7.24 1.61 -21.76
N ALA A 19 6.96 0.62 -22.60
CA ALA A 19 5.65 0.01 -22.72
C ALA A 19 5.17 -0.57 -21.36
N GLU A 20 6.06 -1.22 -20.64
CA GLU A 20 5.81 -1.75 -19.29
C GLU A 20 5.43 -0.63 -18.30
N ARG A 21 6.20 0.45 -18.29
CA ARG A 21 5.93 1.61 -17.42
C ARG A 21 4.60 2.30 -17.75
N ILE A 22 4.24 2.36 -19.03
CA ILE A 22 2.96 2.91 -19.49
C ILE A 22 1.82 2.00 -19.06
N ARG A 23 1.92 0.68 -19.29
CA ARG A 23 0.88 -0.29 -18.91
C ARG A 23 0.69 -0.39 -17.39
N SER A 24 1.76 -0.29 -16.62
CA SER A 24 1.72 -0.24 -15.16
C SER A 24 1.28 1.12 -14.61
N ARG A 25 1.04 2.12 -15.47
CA ARG A 25 0.73 3.50 -15.10
C ARG A 25 1.78 4.20 -14.25
N LEU A 26 3.01 3.69 -14.24
CA LEU A 26 4.19 4.41 -13.71
C LEU A 26 4.54 5.62 -14.59
N LEU A 27 4.20 5.53 -15.91
CA LEU A 27 4.11 6.65 -16.84
C LEU A 27 2.62 6.78 -17.23
N PRO A 28 1.84 7.65 -16.58
CA PRO A 28 0.42 7.78 -16.85
C PRO A 28 0.13 8.54 -18.15
N ALA A 29 -1.13 8.51 -18.58
CA ALA A 29 -1.63 9.23 -19.73
C ALA A 29 -1.26 10.73 -19.65
N GLY A 30 -0.80 11.30 -20.75
CA GLY A 30 -0.33 12.68 -20.83
C GLY A 30 1.09 12.92 -20.33
N ALA A 31 1.77 11.92 -19.76
CA ALA A 31 3.17 12.02 -19.39
C ALA A 31 4.05 12.26 -20.61
N ARG A 32 5.02 13.17 -20.49
CA ARG A 32 6.02 13.40 -21.53
C ARG A 32 7.18 12.42 -21.37
N LEU A 33 7.56 11.73 -22.45
CA LEU A 33 8.77 10.92 -22.48
C LEU A 33 10.03 11.82 -22.49
N PRO A 34 11.17 11.33 -21.97
CA PRO A 34 12.44 12.04 -22.09
C PRO A 34 12.73 12.44 -23.55
N SER A 35 13.42 13.56 -23.76
CA SER A 35 13.85 13.90 -25.10
C SER A 35 14.80 12.82 -25.66
N VAL A 36 14.84 12.64 -26.97
CA VAL A 36 15.71 11.64 -27.61
C VAL A 36 17.15 11.75 -27.14
N ARG A 37 17.68 12.96 -27.04
CA ARG A 37 19.06 13.19 -26.54
C ARG A 37 19.21 12.82 -25.05
N ALA A 38 18.28 13.23 -24.24
CA ALA A 38 18.30 12.89 -22.81
C ALA A 38 18.19 11.38 -22.58
N CYS A 39 17.26 10.71 -23.27
CA CYS A 39 17.08 9.27 -23.18
C CYS A 39 18.33 8.51 -23.68
N ALA A 40 18.93 8.94 -24.80
CA ALA A 40 20.15 8.33 -25.33
C ALA A 40 21.31 8.39 -24.32
N ALA A 41 21.51 9.56 -23.71
CA ALA A 41 22.52 9.74 -22.67
C ALA A 41 22.24 8.89 -21.44
N GLN A 42 20.99 8.88 -20.93
CA GLN A 42 20.57 8.13 -19.75
C GLN A 42 20.69 6.61 -19.91
N GLN A 43 20.39 6.10 -21.11
CA GLN A 43 20.38 4.66 -21.39
C GLN A 43 21.68 4.17 -22.02
N SER A 44 22.66 5.07 -22.26
CA SER A 44 23.93 4.77 -22.93
C SER A 44 23.73 4.08 -24.30
N VAL A 45 22.76 4.58 -25.08
CA VAL A 45 22.45 4.10 -26.44
C VAL A 45 22.50 5.22 -27.43
N SER A 46 22.50 4.87 -28.73
CA SER A 46 22.48 5.87 -29.80
C SER A 46 21.14 6.64 -29.85
N PRO A 47 21.12 7.92 -30.26
CA PRO A 47 19.85 8.63 -30.50
C PRO A 47 18.95 7.89 -31.49
N TYR A 48 19.50 7.19 -32.46
CA TYR A 48 18.77 6.38 -33.43
C TYR A 48 18.01 5.23 -32.74
N THR A 49 18.64 4.54 -31.78
CA THR A 49 18.00 3.49 -30.96
C THR A 49 16.79 4.02 -30.22
N VAL A 50 16.88 5.24 -29.67
CA VAL A 50 15.77 5.87 -28.94
C VAL A 50 14.63 6.25 -29.89
N VAL A 51 14.94 6.84 -31.06
CA VAL A 51 13.92 7.17 -32.07
C VAL A 51 13.18 5.92 -32.48
N ALA A 52 13.89 4.87 -32.87
CA ALA A 52 13.29 3.59 -33.25
C ALA A 52 12.44 2.96 -32.14
N ALA A 53 12.86 3.06 -30.87
CA ALA A 53 12.08 2.61 -29.73
C ALA A 53 10.79 3.44 -29.54
N TYR A 54 10.86 4.75 -29.72
CA TYR A 54 9.68 5.62 -29.62
C TYR A 54 8.70 5.40 -30.78
N ASP A 55 9.22 5.13 -31.98
CA ASP A 55 8.39 4.75 -33.14
C ASP A 55 7.67 3.42 -32.91
N LEU A 56 8.34 2.43 -32.30
CA LEU A 56 7.70 1.18 -31.87
C LEU A 56 6.58 1.41 -30.84
N LEU A 57 6.80 2.29 -29.87
CA LEU A 57 5.78 2.66 -28.88
C LEU A 57 4.61 3.38 -29.54
N GLN A 58 4.88 4.23 -30.54
CA GLN A 58 3.86 4.92 -31.33
C GLN A 58 3.07 3.94 -32.20
N ALA A 59 3.73 2.98 -32.84
CA ALA A 59 3.09 1.91 -33.61
C ALA A 59 2.20 1.02 -32.71
N GLN A 60 2.61 0.77 -31.48
CA GLN A 60 1.80 0.10 -30.47
C GLN A 60 0.65 0.97 -29.91
N GLY A 61 0.54 2.24 -30.35
CA GLY A 61 -0.46 3.19 -29.91
C GLY A 61 -0.27 3.68 -28.46
N LEU A 62 0.85 3.37 -27.81
CA LEU A 62 1.13 3.71 -26.41
C LEU A 62 1.54 5.19 -26.25
N VAL A 63 2.15 5.79 -27.27
CA VAL A 63 2.57 7.18 -27.26
C VAL A 63 2.11 7.91 -28.51
N GLU A 64 2.11 9.24 -28.46
CA GLU A 64 1.87 10.12 -29.58
C GLU A 64 2.97 11.17 -29.69
N ALA A 65 3.40 11.48 -30.91
CA ALA A 65 4.29 12.60 -31.17
C ALA A 65 3.49 13.89 -31.24
N ARG A 66 3.86 14.89 -30.43
CA ARG A 66 3.31 16.26 -30.52
C ARG A 66 4.33 17.17 -31.17
N ARG A 67 3.95 17.79 -32.27
CA ARG A 67 4.83 18.63 -33.09
C ARG A 67 5.58 19.67 -32.24
N GLN A 68 6.92 19.68 -32.30
CA GLN A 68 7.83 20.53 -31.52
C GLN A 68 7.76 20.39 -29.99
N ARG A 69 6.96 19.43 -29.44
CA ARG A 69 6.79 19.21 -28.00
C ARG A 69 7.30 17.87 -27.51
N GLY A 70 7.58 16.91 -28.41
CA GLY A 70 8.12 15.59 -28.10
C GLY A 70 7.04 14.50 -28.05
N PHE A 71 7.37 13.38 -27.40
CA PHE A 71 6.49 12.22 -27.30
C PHE A 71 5.73 12.21 -25.97
N TYR A 72 4.45 11.85 -26.03
CA TYR A 72 3.54 11.82 -24.87
C TYR A 72 2.79 10.49 -24.80
N VAL A 73 2.57 9.98 -23.61
CA VAL A 73 1.75 8.78 -23.38
C VAL A 73 0.30 9.05 -23.78
N ARG A 74 -0.28 8.17 -24.60
CA ARG A 74 -1.69 8.30 -25.03
C ARG A 74 -2.64 7.91 -23.92
N ASP A 75 -3.81 8.56 -23.87
CA ASP A 75 -4.90 8.16 -23.00
C ASP A 75 -5.69 7.02 -23.65
N TYR A 76 -5.58 5.82 -23.10
CA TYR A 76 -6.27 4.62 -23.59
C TYR A 76 -7.76 4.58 -23.24
N VAL A 77 -8.20 5.40 -22.27
CA VAL A 77 -9.59 5.37 -21.78
C VAL A 77 -10.54 6.08 -22.74
N ALA A 78 -10.05 7.00 -23.57
CA ALA A 78 -10.89 7.81 -24.44
C ALA A 78 -11.49 7.09 -25.67
N LYS A 79 -11.12 5.85 -25.96
CA LYS A 79 -11.60 5.12 -27.17
C LYS A 79 -12.41 3.84 -26.93
N ALA A 80 -12.63 3.41 -25.70
CA ALA A 80 -13.40 2.20 -25.39
C ALA A 80 -14.83 2.46 -24.94
N ALA A 81 -15.33 3.68 -25.01
CA ALA A 81 -16.75 3.95 -24.82
C ALA A 81 -17.46 3.79 -26.18
N VAL A 82 -17.83 2.56 -26.53
CA VAL A 82 -18.93 2.32 -27.46
C VAL A 82 -20.18 2.82 -26.74
N PRO A 83 -20.95 3.79 -27.32
CA PRO A 83 -22.19 4.19 -26.70
C PRO A 83 -23.18 3.03 -26.79
N ILE A 84 -23.46 2.39 -25.67
CA ILE A 84 -24.67 1.57 -25.55
C ILE A 84 -25.80 2.58 -25.48
N THR A 85 -26.52 2.77 -26.60
CA THR A 85 -27.72 3.59 -26.66
C THR A 85 -28.86 2.79 -26.06
N PRO A 86 -29.39 3.14 -24.88
CA PRO A 86 -30.73 2.72 -24.52
C PRO A 86 -31.70 3.69 -25.19
N ALA A 87 -32.63 3.17 -25.97
CA ALA A 87 -33.78 3.95 -26.42
C ALA A 87 -34.57 4.41 -25.19
N ALA A 88 -34.66 5.70 -24.97
CA ALA A 88 -35.52 6.31 -23.99
C ALA A 88 -36.17 7.57 -24.57
N PRO A 89 -37.42 7.91 -24.19
CA PRO A 89 -38.21 8.91 -24.84
C PRO A 89 -37.75 10.34 -24.52
N GLU A 90 -37.98 11.21 -25.47
CA GLU A 90 -37.67 12.63 -25.44
C GLU A 90 -38.32 13.35 -24.25
N ALA A 91 -37.48 13.97 -23.41
CA ALA A 91 -37.90 15.09 -22.56
C ALA A 91 -36.95 16.26 -22.78
N GLN A 92 -37.52 17.33 -23.31
CA GLN A 92 -36.87 18.62 -23.55
C GLN A 92 -36.41 19.24 -22.23
N GLY A 93 -35.14 19.68 -22.15
CA GLY A 93 -34.73 20.55 -21.06
C GLY A 93 -33.21 20.71 -20.89
N LYS A 94 -32.72 21.84 -21.41
CA LYS A 94 -31.46 22.54 -21.07
C LYS A 94 -30.12 21.76 -21.06
N THR A 95 -29.32 22.07 -22.04
CA THR A 95 -27.93 21.69 -22.28
C THR A 95 -27.02 21.96 -21.08
N LEU A 96 -26.52 20.87 -20.47
CA LEU A 96 -25.33 20.88 -19.62
C LEU A 96 -24.04 21.01 -20.48
N LYS A 97 -23.89 22.15 -21.17
CA LYS A 97 -22.67 22.48 -21.94
C LYS A 97 -21.64 23.31 -21.15
N ASP A 98 -21.89 23.61 -19.89
CA ASP A 98 -21.01 24.40 -19.03
C ASP A 98 -20.41 23.59 -17.84
N ALA A 99 -20.26 22.28 -17.99
CA ALA A 99 -19.35 21.55 -17.12
C ALA A 99 -17.92 21.97 -17.50
N VAL A 100 -17.40 22.91 -16.75
CA VAL A 100 -16.06 23.47 -16.81
C VAL A 100 -15.06 22.36 -17.08
N SER A 101 -14.54 22.32 -18.31
CA SER A 101 -13.29 21.63 -18.63
C SER A 101 -12.18 22.35 -17.87
N LEU A 102 -11.96 21.96 -16.64
CA LEU A 102 -10.73 22.26 -15.91
C LEU A 102 -9.61 21.53 -16.66
N SER A 103 -9.08 22.18 -17.70
CA SER A 103 -7.80 21.86 -18.29
C SER A 103 -6.74 22.15 -17.21
N LEU A 104 -6.52 21.17 -16.33
CA LEU A 104 -5.36 21.17 -15.47
C LEU A 104 -4.12 21.28 -16.37
N PRO A 105 -3.17 22.21 -16.09
CA PRO A 105 -1.91 22.25 -16.81
C PRO A 105 -1.30 20.86 -16.74
N ALA A 106 -0.58 20.45 -17.80
CA ALA A 106 0.07 19.16 -17.91
C ALA A 106 1.00 18.94 -16.70
N ALA A 107 0.41 18.53 -15.59
CA ALA A 107 1.11 18.20 -14.36
C ALA A 107 1.98 16.98 -14.68
N SER A 108 3.26 17.07 -14.33
CA SER A 108 4.18 15.94 -14.35
C SER A 108 3.45 14.73 -13.80
N ALA A 109 3.52 13.62 -14.50
CA ALA A 109 2.77 12.41 -14.22
C ALA A 109 3.09 11.87 -12.82
N ARG A 110 2.22 12.11 -11.87
CA ARG A 110 2.42 11.73 -10.46
C ARG A 110 2.21 10.24 -10.26
N ILE A 111 3.11 9.61 -9.49
CA ILE A 111 2.91 8.24 -9.00
C ILE A 111 1.69 8.24 -8.07
N ASN A 112 0.69 7.42 -8.37
CA ASN A 112 -0.49 7.24 -7.50
C ASN A 112 -0.43 5.90 -6.73
N ALA A 113 -1.36 5.69 -5.79
CA ALA A 113 -1.40 4.49 -4.96
C ALA A 113 -1.42 3.19 -5.78
N THR A 114 -2.22 3.13 -6.84
CA THR A 114 -2.33 1.93 -7.68
C THR A 114 -1.11 1.72 -8.58
N SER A 115 -0.46 2.79 -9.07
CA SER A 115 0.78 2.67 -9.83
C SER A 115 1.96 2.23 -8.95
N LEU A 116 2.03 2.71 -7.69
CA LEU A 116 2.99 2.21 -6.72
C LEU A 116 2.82 0.70 -6.48
N ILE A 117 1.57 0.25 -6.23
CA ILE A 117 1.28 -1.18 -6.03
C ILE A 117 1.67 -2.00 -7.27
N ARG A 118 1.29 -1.56 -8.47
CA ARG A 118 1.66 -2.23 -9.71
C ARG A 118 3.17 -2.32 -9.88
N GLY A 119 3.90 -1.22 -9.62
CA GLY A 119 5.36 -1.19 -9.65
C GLY A 119 6.00 -2.17 -8.65
N MET A 120 5.41 -2.31 -7.45
CA MET A 120 5.87 -3.30 -6.45
C MET A 120 5.67 -4.76 -6.87
N MET A 121 4.70 -5.03 -7.75
CA MET A 121 4.40 -6.39 -8.23
C MET A 121 5.22 -6.79 -9.45
N HIS A 122 5.94 -5.85 -10.09
CA HIS A 122 6.82 -6.18 -11.19
C HIS A 122 8.10 -6.85 -10.70
N LYS A 123 8.59 -7.79 -11.51
CA LYS A 123 9.87 -8.46 -11.23
C LYS A 123 11.01 -7.47 -11.42
N ALA A 124 11.51 -6.92 -10.34
CA ALA A 124 12.65 -6.03 -10.34
C ALA A 124 13.97 -6.83 -10.26
N THR A 125 15.03 -6.29 -10.83
CA THR A 125 16.38 -6.89 -10.79
C THR A 125 17.09 -6.63 -9.45
N HIS A 126 16.57 -5.74 -8.62
CA HIS A 126 17.10 -5.36 -7.33
C HIS A 126 15.97 -4.94 -6.38
N PRO A 127 16.20 -4.93 -5.05
CA PRO A 127 15.21 -4.51 -4.08
C PRO A 127 14.71 -3.07 -4.33
N GLN A 128 13.41 -2.84 -4.17
CA GLN A 128 12.79 -1.55 -4.44
C GLN A 128 12.58 -0.75 -3.15
N PRO A 129 13.25 0.41 -3.00
CA PRO A 129 13.21 1.21 -1.76
C PRO A 129 11.82 1.67 -1.31
N GLY A 130 10.92 1.94 -2.27
CA GLY A 130 9.54 2.32 -2.00
C GLY A 130 8.59 1.14 -1.75
N ALA A 131 9.08 -0.12 -1.84
CA ALA A 131 8.22 -1.28 -1.64
C ALA A 131 7.75 -1.41 -0.19
N GLY A 132 6.50 -1.80 -0.01
CA GLY A 132 5.91 -2.11 1.30
C GLY A 132 6.01 -3.59 1.66
N MET A 133 7.00 -4.32 1.15
CA MET A 133 7.22 -5.74 1.36
C MET A 133 8.69 -6.01 1.67
N PHE A 134 8.97 -7.12 2.34
CA PHE A 134 10.35 -7.60 2.51
C PHE A 134 10.88 -8.24 1.23
N PRO A 135 12.21 -8.31 1.07
CA PRO A 135 12.83 -9.04 -0.04
C PRO A 135 12.37 -10.51 -0.07
N PRO A 136 12.18 -11.10 -1.26
CA PRO A 136 11.71 -12.49 -1.38
C PRO A 136 12.56 -13.49 -0.61
N GLU A 137 13.85 -13.26 -0.51
CA GLU A 137 14.83 -14.12 0.20
C GLU A 137 14.50 -14.25 1.70
N TRP A 138 13.95 -13.19 2.30
CA TRP A 138 13.55 -13.20 3.71
C TRP A 138 12.26 -14.00 3.93
N LEU A 139 11.40 -14.06 2.91
CA LEU A 139 10.09 -14.72 2.95
C LEU A 139 10.16 -16.21 2.56
N GLN A 140 11.29 -16.65 1.97
CA GLN A 140 11.46 -18.04 1.56
C GLN A 140 11.56 -18.97 2.78
N ASN A 141 10.68 -19.97 2.83
CA ASN A 141 10.62 -20.93 3.93
C ASN A 141 10.16 -22.31 3.45
N GLN A 142 10.94 -23.33 3.79
CA GLN A 142 10.62 -24.73 3.47
C GLN A 142 9.38 -25.24 4.21
N PHE A 143 9.09 -24.69 5.40
CA PHE A 143 7.93 -25.13 6.18
C PHE A 143 6.60 -24.80 5.50
N LEU A 144 6.51 -23.75 4.68
CA LEU A 144 5.33 -23.45 3.88
C LEU A 144 5.00 -24.56 2.91
N GLN A 145 6.03 -25.07 2.22
CA GLN A 145 5.87 -26.19 1.29
C GLN A 145 5.47 -27.47 2.01
N SER A 146 6.01 -27.70 3.21
CA SER A 146 5.64 -28.85 4.04
C SER A 146 4.21 -28.77 4.54
N ALA A 147 3.75 -27.58 4.96
CA ALA A 147 2.37 -27.35 5.37
C ALA A 147 1.39 -27.60 4.21
N LEU A 148 1.68 -27.06 3.01
CA LEU A 148 0.86 -27.31 1.82
C LEU A 148 0.81 -28.79 1.45
N ARG A 149 1.96 -29.49 1.45
CA ARG A 149 1.97 -30.94 1.15
C ARG A 149 1.12 -31.74 2.15
N LYS A 150 1.12 -31.37 3.45
CA LYS A 150 0.28 -32.03 4.43
C LYS A 150 -1.21 -31.78 4.14
N VAL A 151 -1.61 -30.57 3.78
CA VAL A 151 -2.99 -30.26 3.41
C VAL A 151 -3.40 -31.04 2.17
N VAL A 152 -2.59 -31.03 1.12
CA VAL A 152 -2.88 -31.72 -0.16
C VAL A 152 -2.90 -33.24 0.00
N GLY A 153 -2.05 -33.81 0.86
CA GLY A 153 -1.98 -35.25 1.13
C GLY A 153 -2.95 -35.75 2.18
N SER A 154 -3.87 -34.93 2.69
CA SER A 154 -4.84 -35.35 3.72
C SER A 154 -6.22 -35.65 3.13
N ASP A 155 -6.97 -36.54 3.79
CA ASP A 155 -8.37 -36.86 3.42
C ASP A 155 -9.27 -35.62 3.48
N ALA A 156 -8.89 -34.62 4.27
CA ALA A 156 -9.59 -33.34 4.33
C ALA A 156 -9.61 -32.60 2.99
N LEU A 157 -8.64 -32.86 2.08
CA LEU A 157 -8.64 -32.28 0.75
C LEU A 157 -9.84 -32.74 -0.09
N HIS A 158 -10.26 -34.01 0.05
CA HIS A 158 -11.45 -34.51 -0.66
C HIS A 158 -12.70 -33.73 -0.24
N ALA A 159 -12.88 -33.45 1.05
CA ALA A 159 -13.99 -32.64 1.54
C ALA A 159 -13.93 -31.19 1.03
N MET A 160 -12.73 -30.62 0.86
CA MET A 160 -12.53 -29.23 0.36
C MET A 160 -12.83 -29.08 -1.13
N HIS A 161 -12.81 -30.15 -1.93
CA HIS A 161 -13.02 -30.07 -3.37
C HIS A 161 -14.49 -29.94 -3.78
N TRP A 162 -15.42 -30.36 -2.93
CA TRP A 162 -16.83 -30.52 -3.29
C TRP A 162 -17.76 -29.46 -2.69
N SER A 163 -17.22 -28.54 -1.87
CA SER A 163 -18.00 -27.48 -1.25
C SER A 163 -17.20 -26.19 -1.09
N TYR A 164 -17.91 -25.09 -0.90
CA TYR A 164 -17.30 -23.86 -0.43
C TYR A 164 -16.69 -24.09 0.97
N GLY A 165 -15.66 -23.32 1.31
CA GLY A 165 -15.09 -23.28 2.66
C GLY A 165 -16.09 -22.76 3.69
N VAL A 166 -15.73 -22.82 4.96
CA VAL A 166 -16.51 -22.21 6.05
C VAL A 166 -16.52 -20.70 5.88
N PRO A 167 -17.69 -20.03 5.90
CA PRO A 167 -17.77 -18.58 5.72
C PRO A 167 -16.92 -17.76 6.70
N MET A 168 -16.90 -18.15 7.99
CA MET A 168 -16.04 -17.54 9.02
C MET A 168 -14.55 -17.84 8.80
N GLY A 169 -14.21 -18.88 8.05
CA GLY A 169 -12.86 -19.37 7.80
C GLY A 169 -12.52 -20.67 8.56
N ASP A 170 -11.33 -21.21 8.28
CA ASP A 170 -10.85 -22.46 8.86
C ASP A 170 -10.87 -22.43 10.40
N GLU A 171 -11.56 -23.37 11.03
CA GLU A 171 -11.77 -23.38 12.47
C GLU A 171 -10.46 -23.48 13.25
N LEU A 172 -9.55 -24.38 12.84
CA LEU A 172 -8.25 -24.51 13.49
C LEU A 172 -7.46 -23.20 13.43
N LEU A 173 -7.47 -22.52 12.26
CA LEU A 173 -6.81 -21.22 12.12
C LEU A 173 -7.43 -20.19 13.08
N ARG A 174 -8.76 -20.12 13.17
CA ARG A 174 -9.46 -19.18 14.06
C ARG A 174 -9.15 -19.44 15.53
N GLN A 175 -9.10 -20.71 15.96
CA GLN A 175 -8.71 -21.10 17.33
C GLN A 175 -7.29 -20.65 17.66
N LEU A 176 -6.31 -20.92 16.76
CA LEU A 176 -4.92 -20.50 16.94
C LEU A 176 -4.74 -18.97 16.91
N LEU A 177 -5.56 -18.27 16.12
CA LEU A 177 -5.58 -16.81 16.11
C LEU A 177 -6.16 -16.25 17.42
N ALA A 178 -7.22 -16.83 17.96
CA ALA A 178 -7.79 -16.43 19.24
C ALA A 178 -6.77 -16.60 20.39
N GLU A 179 -6.03 -17.71 20.43
CA GLU A 179 -4.95 -17.92 21.42
C GLU A 179 -3.81 -16.88 21.24
N ARG A 180 -3.44 -16.58 20.00
CA ARG A 180 -2.46 -15.53 19.75
C ARG A 180 -2.94 -14.15 20.22
N LEU A 181 -4.19 -13.80 19.96
CA LEU A 181 -4.79 -12.51 20.35
C LEU A 181 -4.88 -12.40 21.87
N LYS A 182 -5.21 -13.47 22.56
CA LYS A 182 -5.16 -13.57 24.03
C LYS A 182 -3.75 -13.24 24.55
N GLY A 183 -2.70 -13.78 23.90
CA GLY A 183 -1.31 -13.46 24.21
C GLY A 183 -0.93 -11.98 23.97
N LEU A 184 -1.65 -11.26 23.11
CA LEU A 184 -1.50 -9.82 22.90
C LEU A 184 -2.35 -8.96 23.86
N GLY A 185 -3.09 -9.59 24.79
CA GLY A 185 -3.97 -8.90 25.72
C GLY A 185 -5.39 -8.67 25.19
N LEU A 186 -5.77 -9.31 24.09
CA LEU A 186 -7.12 -9.26 23.51
C LEU A 186 -7.81 -10.62 23.64
N PRO A 187 -8.45 -10.93 24.79
CA PRO A 187 -9.11 -12.20 25.02
C PRO A 187 -10.43 -12.27 24.24
N VAL A 188 -10.44 -13.02 23.16
CA VAL A 188 -11.62 -13.22 22.30
C VAL A 188 -11.84 -14.70 22.04
N GLY A 189 -13.10 -15.10 21.86
CA GLY A 189 -13.46 -16.42 21.36
C GLY A 189 -13.14 -16.54 19.86
N TYR A 190 -12.88 -17.76 19.41
CA TYR A 190 -12.64 -18.00 17.99
C TYR A 190 -13.87 -17.71 17.12
N GLU A 191 -15.07 -17.67 17.72
CA GLU A 191 -16.33 -17.29 17.07
C GLU A 191 -16.33 -15.83 16.61
N GLN A 192 -15.56 -14.96 17.28
CA GLN A 192 -15.40 -13.54 16.90
C GLN A 192 -14.32 -13.33 15.83
N VAL A 193 -13.52 -14.36 15.56
CA VAL A 193 -12.44 -14.29 14.58
C VAL A 193 -12.95 -14.68 13.20
N MET A 194 -12.90 -13.76 12.24
CA MET A 194 -13.25 -14.03 10.86
C MET A 194 -12.01 -13.89 9.96
N THR A 195 -11.72 -14.92 9.17
CA THR A 195 -10.63 -14.86 8.19
C THR A 195 -10.99 -14.02 6.98
N THR A 196 -9.99 -13.46 6.33
CA THR A 196 -10.17 -12.62 5.14
C THR A 196 -9.02 -12.85 4.14
N MET A 197 -9.20 -12.42 2.91
CA MET A 197 -8.14 -12.42 1.90
C MET A 197 -7.15 -11.26 2.13
N GLY A 198 -6.52 -11.25 3.31
CA GLY A 198 -5.61 -10.23 3.80
C GLY A 198 -6.33 -9.03 4.42
N ALA A 199 -5.56 -8.17 5.12
CA ALA A 199 -6.06 -6.99 5.82
C ALA A 199 -6.85 -6.03 4.91
N THR A 200 -6.47 -5.90 3.64
CA THR A 200 -7.18 -5.01 2.69
C THR A 200 -8.65 -5.42 2.50
N GLN A 201 -8.95 -6.73 2.44
CA GLN A 201 -10.34 -7.18 2.37
C GLN A 201 -11.07 -6.94 3.70
N ALA A 202 -10.40 -7.16 4.84
CA ALA A 202 -10.99 -6.85 6.14
C ALA A 202 -11.41 -5.38 6.24
N LEU A 203 -10.55 -4.45 5.84
CA LEU A 203 -10.86 -3.03 5.78
C LEU A 203 -12.04 -2.72 4.82
N ASP A 204 -12.13 -3.42 3.70
CA ASP A 204 -13.25 -3.25 2.75
C ASP A 204 -14.57 -3.75 3.35
N ILE A 205 -14.56 -4.92 4.01
CA ILE A 205 -15.73 -5.46 4.73
C ILE A 205 -16.19 -4.48 5.81
N VAL A 206 -15.29 -3.97 6.66
CA VAL A 206 -15.61 -2.98 7.69
C VAL A 206 -16.31 -1.77 7.08
N SER A 207 -15.71 -1.20 6.02
CA SER A 207 -16.27 0.00 5.39
C SER A 207 -17.63 -0.23 4.78
N ARG A 208 -17.83 -1.33 4.05
CA ARG A 208 -19.13 -1.67 3.44
C ARG A 208 -20.22 -2.02 4.45
N THR A 209 -19.81 -2.56 5.62
CA THR A 209 -20.76 -2.90 6.69
C THR A 209 -21.22 -1.67 7.47
N LEU A 210 -20.31 -0.74 7.75
CA LEU A 210 -20.57 0.36 8.68
C LEU A 210 -20.90 1.69 7.99
N LEU A 211 -20.54 1.85 6.70
CA LEU A 211 -20.59 3.14 6.01
C LEU A 211 -21.51 3.10 4.78
N LYS A 212 -21.98 4.28 4.44
CA LYS A 212 -22.69 4.60 3.18
C LYS A 212 -21.95 5.69 2.43
N ALA A 213 -22.11 5.77 1.12
CA ALA A 213 -21.55 6.86 0.33
C ALA A 213 -21.96 8.22 0.93
N GLY A 214 -20.98 9.11 1.10
CA GLY A 214 -21.14 10.40 1.76
C GLY A 214 -20.79 10.41 3.26
N ASP A 215 -20.68 9.25 3.92
CA ASP A 215 -20.28 9.22 5.33
C ASP A 215 -18.83 9.71 5.50
N ALA A 216 -18.59 10.42 6.59
CA ALA A 216 -17.28 10.93 6.95
C ALA A 216 -16.45 9.86 7.67
N VAL A 217 -15.18 9.73 7.27
CA VAL A 217 -14.20 8.79 7.82
C VAL A 217 -12.92 9.53 8.17
N MET A 218 -12.53 9.50 9.43
CA MET A 218 -11.23 9.99 9.87
C MET A 218 -10.13 9.00 9.52
N VAL A 219 -9.01 9.50 9.01
CA VAL A 219 -7.80 8.72 8.66
C VAL A 219 -6.57 9.44 9.16
N GLU A 220 -5.52 8.71 9.51
CA GLU A 220 -4.24 9.30 9.91
C GLU A 220 -3.52 9.93 8.70
N GLU A 221 -2.93 11.12 8.87
CA GLU A 221 -2.10 11.80 7.86
C GLU A 221 -0.78 12.28 8.50
N PRO A 222 0.40 11.86 7.96
CA PRO A 222 0.55 10.99 6.80
C PRO A 222 -0.03 9.59 7.06
N GLY A 223 -0.50 8.90 6.02
CA GLY A 223 -1.12 7.59 6.15
C GLY A 223 -1.05 6.75 4.87
N TRP A 224 -1.61 5.57 4.89
CA TRP A 224 -1.51 4.63 3.78
C TRP A 224 -2.37 5.06 2.57
N SER A 225 -1.70 5.41 1.45
CA SER A 225 -2.35 5.94 0.24
C SER A 225 -3.44 5.04 -0.36
N VAL A 226 -3.34 3.73 -0.18
CA VAL A 226 -4.33 2.78 -0.69
C VAL A 226 -5.64 2.90 0.07
N GLU A 227 -5.58 3.17 1.37
CA GLU A 227 -6.76 3.39 2.20
C GLU A 227 -7.50 4.66 1.78
N PHE A 228 -6.77 5.75 1.55
CA PHE A 228 -7.37 6.98 1.02
C PHE A 228 -8.08 6.75 -0.32
N ALA A 229 -7.38 6.06 -1.24
CA ALA A 229 -7.94 5.76 -2.55
C ALA A 229 -9.15 4.81 -2.48
N ARG A 230 -9.14 3.83 -1.57
CA ARG A 230 -10.22 2.87 -1.36
C ARG A 230 -11.46 3.57 -0.79
N LEU A 231 -11.30 4.36 0.26
CA LEU A 231 -12.41 5.12 0.86
C LEU A 231 -13.01 6.10 -0.14
N ALA A 232 -12.18 6.83 -0.90
CA ALA A 232 -12.64 7.74 -1.94
C ALA A 232 -13.41 6.99 -3.06
N ALA A 233 -12.93 5.81 -3.48
CA ALA A 233 -13.61 4.98 -4.47
C ALA A 233 -14.97 4.43 -4.00
N LEU A 234 -15.15 4.28 -2.69
CA LEU A 234 -16.43 3.93 -2.07
C LEU A 234 -17.34 5.14 -1.85
N GLY A 235 -16.90 6.34 -2.23
CA GLY A 235 -17.67 7.58 -2.08
C GLY A 235 -17.67 8.17 -0.68
N MET A 236 -16.71 7.81 0.19
CA MET A 236 -16.61 8.34 1.54
C MET A 236 -15.98 9.74 1.55
N GLN A 237 -16.39 10.56 2.52
CA GLN A 237 -15.72 11.81 2.82
C GLN A 237 -14.49 11.52 3.72
N VAL A 238 -13.30 11.61 3.15
CA VAL A 238 -12.05 11.36 3.87
C VAL A 238 -11.65 12.59 4.65
N LEU A 239 -11.50 12.46 5.99
CA LEU A 239 -11.08 13.50 6.92
C LEU A 239 -9.68 13.19 7.45
N PRO A 240 -8.62 13.84 6.92
CA PRO A 240 -7.26 13.57 7.35
C PRO A 240 -6.98 14.20 8.72
N VAL A 241 -6.56 13.37 9.67
CA VAL A 241 -6.15 13.77 11.03
C VAL A 241 -4.61 13.76 11.09
N PRO A 242 -3.95 14.87 11.39
CA PRO A 242 -2.50 14.90 11.54
C PRO A 242 -2.01 13.87 12.57
N ARG A 243 -0.96 13.12 12.21
CA ARG A 243 -0.35 12.11 13.05
C ARG A 243 1.04 12.54 13.51
N GLY A 244 1.19 12.80 14.80
CA GLY A 244 2.46 13.07 15.47
C GLY A 244 3.09 11.82 16.10
N PRO A 245 4.23 12.01 16.82
CA PRO A 245 4.94 10.91 17.47
C PRO A 245 4.09 10.15 18.51
N ASP A 246 3.27 10.87 19.27
CA ASP A 246 2.47 10.29 20.35
C ASP A 246 1.12 9.74 19.87
N GLY A 247 0.63 10.22 18.73
CA GLY A 247 -0.68 9.82 18.21
C GLY A 247 -1.31 10.86 17.29
N PRO A 248 -2.62 10.73 17.00
CA PRO A 248 -3.36 11.68 16.18
C PRO A 248 -3.55 13.01 16.92
N ASP A 249 -3.72 14.09 16.14
CA ASP A 249 -4.10 15.39 16.69
C ASP A 249 -5.54 15.33 17.21
N LEU A 250 -5.66 15.32 18.52
CA LEU A 250 -6.95 15.18 19.21
C LEU A 250 -7.83 16.41 19.09
N ALA A 251 -7.25 17.61 18.86
CA ALA A 251 -8.01 18.84 18.66
C ALA A 251 -8.70 18.80 17.28
N VAL A 252 -7.97 18.36 16.25
CA VAL A 252 -8.51 18.13 14.90
C VAL A 252 -9.56 17.04 14.92
N MET A 253 -9.32 15.92 15.62
CA MET A 253 -10.32 14.86 15.77
C MET A 253 -11.62 15.37 16.39
N ARG A 254 -11.53 16.12 17.48
CA ARG A 254 -12.69 16.73 18.16
C ARG A 254 -13.44 17.65 17.22
N HIS A 255 -12.73 18.53 16.53
CA HIS A 255 -13.33 19.44 15.55
C HIS A 255 -14.09 18.69 14.46
N TYR A 256 -13.53 17.59 13.92
CA TYR A 256 -14.24 16.74 12.94
C TYR A 256 -15.46 16.06 13.56
N CYS A 257 -15.38 15.61 14.81
CA CYS A 257 -16.53 15.03 15.48
C CYS A 257 -17.69 16.03 15.62
N GLU A 258 -17.39 17.30 15.93
CA GLU A 258 -18.37 18.35 16.11
C GLU A 258 -18.97 18.84 14.78
N THR A 259 -18.21 18.81 13.69
CA THR A 259 -18.60 19.42 12.41
C THR A 259 -19.07 18.43 11.35
N HIS A 260 -18.56 17.19 11.36
CA HIS A 260 -18.77 16.20 10.30
C HIS A 260 -19.42 14.90 10.78
N ALA A 261 -19.54 14.69 12.09
CA ALA A 261 -20.10 13.48 12.69
C ALA A 261 -19.53 12.16 12.06
N PRO A 262 -18.20 11.94 12.06
CA PRO A 262 -17.57 10.80 11.43
C PRO A 262 -18.11 9.49 12.00
N LYS A 263 -18.18 8.45 11.15
CA LYS A 263 -18.68 7.12 11.53
C LYS A 263 -17.56 6.15 11.86
N LEU A 264 -16.38 6.38 11.30
CA LEU A 264 -15.23 5.49 11.42
C LEU A 264 -13.94 6.32 11.55
N TYR A 265 -13.03 5.81 12.38
CA TYR A 265 -11.63 6.22 12.41
C TYR A 265 -10.74 5.03 12.04
N VAL A 266 -9.88 5.20 11.03
CA VAL A 266 -8.90 4.19 10.61
C VAL A 266 -7.56 4.52 11.23
N SER A 267 -7.04 3.60 12.06
CA SER A 267 -5.78 3.79 12.79
C SER A 267 -4.80 2.65 12.54
N VAL A 268 -3.51 3.00 12.41
CA VAL A 268 -2.38 2.09 12.50
C VAL A 268 -1.63 2.40 13.80
N SER A 269 -2.05 1.80 14.90
CA SER A 269 -1.56 2.13 16.24
C SER A 269 -0.11 1.73 16.50
N VAL A 270 0.40 0.72 15.77
CA VAL A 270 1.74 0.16 16.02
C VAL A 270 2.58 0.19 14.75
N LEU A 271 3.80 0.74 14.84
CA LEU A 271 4.74 0.86 13.71
C LEU A 271 4.09 1.47 12.46
N HIS A 272 3.46 2.59 12.66
CA HIS A 272 2.66 3.30 11.67
C HIS A 272 3.38 3.50 10.32
N ASN A 273 2.68 3.29 9.22
CA ASN A 273 3.16 3.53 7.86
C ASN A 273 2.72 4.93 7.37
N PRO A 274 3.64 5.90 7.14
CA PRO A 274 5.08 5.70 6.87
C PRO A 274 6.01 6.02 8.05
N THR A 275 5.52 6.54 9.17
CA THR A 275 6.32 7.19 10.20
C THR A 275 7.04 6.24 11.16
N SER A 276 6.63 4.97 11.22
CA SER A 276 7.05 4.00 12.25
C SER A 276 6.75 4.38 13.69
N TYR A 277 6.00 5.44 13.94
CA TYR A 277 5.51 5.78 15.27
C TYR A 277 4.58 4.70 15.82
N SER A 278 4.56 4.54 17.12
CA SER A 278 3.55 3.76 17.84
C SER A 278 2.73 4.67 18.74
N LEU A 279 1.46 4.34 18.90
CA LEU A 279 0.51 5.14 19.66
C LEU A 279 0.88 5.17 21.14
N HIS A 280 0.97 6.35 21.72
CA HIS A 280 1.19 6.52 23.15
C HIS A 280 -0.07 6.17 23.96
N PRO A 281 0.03 5.49 25.12
CA PRO A 281 -1.14 5.08 25.91
C PRO A 281 -2.10 6.21 26.27
N ALA A 282 -1.57 7.38 26.59
CA ALA A 282 -2.40 8.56 26.94
C ALA A 282 -3.23 9.04 25.73
N ALA A 283 -2.64 9.09 24.54
CA ALA A 283 -3.36 9.45 23.33
C ALA A 283 -4.41 8.37 22.95
N ALA A 284 -4.06 7.09 23.12
CA ALA A 284 -5.01 5.98 22.91
C ALA A 284 -6.25 6.12 23.79
N HIS A 285 -6.06 6.42 25.08
CA HIS A 285 -7.19 6.63 26.01
C HIS A 285 -8.09 7.77 25.56
N GLN A 286 -7.52 8.90 25.12
CA GLN A 286 -8.29 10.05 24.65
C GLN A 286 -9.04 9.77 23.34
N VAL A 287 -8.44 9.02 22.42
CA VAL A 287 -9.11 8.55 21.20
C VAL A 287 -10.33 7.71 21.53
N LEU A 288 -10.20 6.78 22.48
CA LEU A 288 -11.32 5.94 22.92
C LEU A 288 -12.42 6.75 23.61
N GLN A 289 -12.06 7.78 24.41
CA GLN A 289 -13.05 8.69 24.99
C GLN A 289 -13.82 9.46 23.89
N LEU A 290 -13.13 9.96 22.86
CA LEU A 290 -13.79 10.60 21.72
C LEU A 290 -14.71 9.62 20.97
N ALA A 291 -14.26 8.38 20.73
CA ALA A 291 -15.07 7.38 20.07
C ALA A 291 -16.36 7.06 20.84
N GLN A 292 -16.27 7.02 22.16
CA GLN A 292 -17.44 6.83 23.01
C GLN A 292 -18.36 8.05 23.02
N ALA A 293 -17.81 9.25 23.18
CA ALA A 293 -18.59 10.49 23.28
C ALA A 293 -19.33 10.83 21.98
N TYR A 294 -18.68 10.62 20.83
CA TYR A 294 -19.22 10.97 19.51
C TYR A 294 -19.73 9.79 18.69
N ASN A 295 -19.77 8.59 19.28
CA ASN A 295 -20.39 7.39 18.72
C ASN A 295 -19.83 6.98 17.34
N PHE A 296 -18.50 6.99 17.16
CA PHE A 296 -17.86 6.42 15.98
C PHE A 296 -17.15 5.10 16.32
N TYR A 297 -16.96 4.25 15.31
CA TYR A 297 -16.15 3.04 15.41
C TYR A 297 -14.69 3.32 15.06
N ILE A 298 -13.80 2.44 15.54
CA ILE A 298 -12.38 2.46 15.23
C ILE A 298 -12.05 1.17 14.49
N VAL A 299 -11.40 1.24 13.34
CA VAL A 299 -10.74 0.08 12.77
C VAL A 299 -9.24 0.20 12.99
N GLU A 300 -8.67 -0.74 13.71
CA GLU A 300 -7.25 -0.82 14.01
C GLU A 300 -6.56 -1.80 13.06
N ASP A 301 -5.78 -1.25 12.10
CA ASP A 301 -4.96 -2.06 11.21
C ASP A 301 -3.60 -2.36 11.87
N ASP A 302 -3.48 -3.54 12.46
CA ASP A 302 -2.25 -4.04 13.09
C ASP A 302 -1.48 -5.01 12.16
N THR A 303 -1.37 -4.63 10.89
CA THR A 303 -0.65 -5.40 9.86
C THR A 303 0.83 -5.65 10.23
N TYR A 304 1.40 -4.81 11.10
CA TYR A 304 2.79 -4.92 11.55
C TYR A 304 2.93 -5.64 12.91
N SER A 305 1.88 -6.19 13.48
CA SER A 305 1.86 -6.85 14.81
C SER A 305 2.98 -7.88 15.01
N HIS A 306 3.31 -8.62 13.96
CA HIS A 306 4.30 -9.68 14.02
C HIS A 306 5.75 -9.18 14.21
N ILE A 307 6.06 -7.96 13.72
CA ILE A 307 7.39 -7.35 13.87
C ILE A 307 7.45 -6.30 14.99
N ALA A 308 6.32 -5.99 15.58
CA ALA A 308 6.18 -5.03 16.68
C ALA A 308 6.54 -5.64 18.04
N PRO A 309 6.87 -4.81 19.05
CA PRO A 309 6.91 -5.24 20.43
C PRO A 309 5.53 -5.77 20.88
N GLU A 310 5.53 -6.83 21.70
CA GLU A 310 4.27 -7.45 22.18
C GLU A 310 3.47 -6.50 23.07
N HIS A 311 4.17 -5.69 23.87
CA HIS A 311 3.60 -4.69 24.79
C HIS A 311 3.20 -3.36 24.12
N ALA A 312 3.30 -3.26 22.79
CA ALA A 312 2.90 -2.04 22.08
C ALA A 312 1.41 -1.73 22.33
N THR A 313 1.10 -0.44 22.48
CA THR A 313 -0.26 0.04 22.74
C THR A 313 -1.18 -0.25 21.56
N ARG A 314 -2.30 -0.94 21.81
CA ARG A 314 -3.35 -1.23 20.84
C ARG A 314 -4.69 -0.72 21.32
N LEU A 315 -5.39 -0.02 20.45
CA LEU A 315 -6.72 0.52 20.74
C LEU A 315 -7.71 -0.58 21.05
N SER A 316 -7.72 -1.67 20.30
CA SER A 316 -8.62 -2.80 20.48
C SER A 316 -8.40 -3.52 21.81
N VAL A 317 -7.15 -3.58 22.29
CA VAL A 317 -6.84 -4.16 23.62
C VAL A 317 -7.40 -3.28 24.73
N LEU A 318 -7.19 -1.96 24.65
CA LEU A 318 -7.66 -1.00 25.65
C LEU A 318 -9.18 -0.85 25.64
N ASP A 319 -9.81 -0.94 24.48
CA ASP A 319 -11.26 -0.84 24.30
C ASP A 319 -12.00 -2.12 24.66
N GLY A 320 -11.34 -3.27 24.61
CA GLY A 320 -11.97 -4.58 24.78
C GLY A 320 -13.01 -4.90 23.70
N LEU A 321 -12.78 -4.42 22.47
CA LEU A 321 -13.67 -4.58 21.31
C LEU A 321 -15.10 -4.05 21.54
N LYS A 322 -15.25 -2.97 22.29
CA LYS A 322 -16.58 -2.34 22.46
C LYS A 322 -16.94 -1.50 21.22
N ARG A 323 -15.97 -0.77 20.66
CA ARG A 323 -16.10 0.10 19.49
C ARG A 323 -14.98 -0.06 18.49
N SER A 324 -14.03 -0.93 18.76
CA SER A 324 -12.90 -1.20 17.90
C SER A 324 -13.06 -2.51 17.14
N ILE A 325 -12.63 -2.53 15.89
CA ILE A 325 -12.48 -3.70 15.04
C ILE A 325 -10.99 -3.88 14.80
N TYR A 326 -10.45 -5.02 15.20
CA TYR A 326 -9.05 -5.37 15.00
C TYR A 326 -8.86 -6.06 13.65
N VAL A 327 -7.90 -5.61 12.87
CA VAL A 327 -7.55 -6.17 11.56
C VAL A 327 -6.07 -6.49 11.51
N SER A 328 -5.71 -7.68 11.03
CA SER A 328 -4.31 -8.05 10.82
C SER A 328 -4.16 -9.11 9.72
N GLY A 329 -2.93 -9.57 9.47
CA GLY A 329 -2.66 -10.61 8.49
C GLY A 329 -1.19 -10.96 8.38
N PHE A 330 -0.89 -11.91 7.50
CA PHE A 330 0.45 -12.49 7.39
C PHE A 330 1.26 -11.97 6.22
N ALA A 331 0.67 -11.15 5.34
CA ALA A 331 1.28 -10.74 4.07
C ALA A 331 2.63 -10.00 4.21
N LYS A 332 2.91 -9.40 5.37
CA LYS A 332 4.18 -8.71 5.60
C LYS A 332 5.32 -9.64 6.01
N ILE A 333 5.01 -10.75 6.62
CA ILE A 333 6.02 -11.65 7.17
C ILE A 333 6.09 -13.01 6.49
N LEU A 334 5.04 -13.39 5.76
CA LEU A 334 4.90 -14.74 5.22
C LEU A 334 3.99 -14.75 4.00
N ALA A 335 4.43 -15.42 2.93
CA ALA A 335 3.60 -15.78 1.78
C ALA A 335 2.51 -14.74 1.37
N PRO A 336 2.87 -13.54 0.90
CA PRO A 336 1.87 -12.50 0.55
C PRO A 336 0.81 -12.99 -0.43
N ASN A 337 1.18 -13.95 -1.30
CA ASN A 337 0.28 -14.53 -2.31
C ASN A 337 -0.76 -15.50 -1.73
N TRP A 338 -0.58 -15.99 -0.50
CA TRP A 338 -1.58 -16.84 0.16
C TRP A 338 -2.83 -16.04 0.55
N ARG A 339 -2.69 -14.74 0.64
CA ARG A 339 -3.79 -13.82 0.96
C ARG A 339 -4.54 -14.20 2.24
N VAL A 340 -3.83 -14.61 3.30
CA VAL A 340 -4.43 -14.91 4.61
C VAL A 340 -4.34 -13.70 5.51
N GLY A 341 -5.47 -13.21 5.93
CA GLY A 341 -5.68 -12.18 6.93
C GLY A 341 -6.85 -12.54 7.84
N TYR A 342 -7.13 -11.71 8.79
CA TYR A 342 -8.24 -11.90 9.70
C TYR A 342 -8.68 -10.57 10.34
N MET A 343 -9.89 -10.59 10.84
CA MET A 343 -10.46 -9.50 11.63
C MET A 343 -11.19 -10.04 12.84
N VAL A 344 -11.29 -9.18 13.86
CA VAL A 344 -12.08 -9.45 15.07
C VAL A 344 -12.95 -8.24 15.32
N ALA A 345 -14.22 -8.46 15.55
CA ALA A 345 -15.21 -7.41 15.71
C ALA A 345 -16.00 -7.58 17.03
N PRO A 346 -16.66 -6.52 17.51
CA PRO A 346 -17.69 -6.62 18.52
C PRO A 346 -18.72 -7.70 18.16
N PRO A 347 -19.23 -8.48 19.13
CA PRO A 347 -20.13 -9.62 18.85
C PRO A 347 -21.36 -9.25 18.02
N ASP A 348 -21.93 -8.08 18.23
CA ASP A 348 -23.10 -7.55 17.52
C ASP A 348 -22.83 -7.18 16.04
N LEU A 349 -21.56 -7.06 15.66
CA LEU A 349 -21.16 -6.74 14.29
C LEU A 349 -20.70 -7.97 13.48
N VAL A 350 -20.39 -9.08 14.14
CA VAL A 350 -19.80 -10.27 13.48
C VAL A 350 -20.70 -10.77 12.34
N ASP A 351 -21.98 -10.98 12.59
CA ASP A 351 -22.92 -11.51 11.58
C ASP A 351 -23.10 -10.53 10.41
N ARG A 352 -23.20 -9.23 10.70
CA ARG A 352 -23.30 -8.20 9.65
C ARG A 352 -22.05 -8.14 8.76
N MET A 353 -20.88 -8.33 9.34
CA MET A 353 -19.61 -8.37 8.59
C MET A 353 -19.48 -9.68 7.81
N LEU A 354 -20.00 -10.79 8.38
CA LEU A 354 -20.08 -12.07 7.68
C LEU A 354 -20.98 -11.96 6.45
N ASP A 355 -22.14 -11.36 6.56
CA ASP A 355 -23.05 -11.12 5.43
C ASP A 355 -22.36 -10.30 4.33
N THR A 356 -21.64 -9.24 4.70
CA THR A 356 -20.86 -8.44 3.76
C THR A 356 -19.76 -9.27 3.08
N LYS A 357 -19.08 -10.14 3.81
CA LYS A 357 -18.08 -11.07 3.25
C LYS A 357 -18.73 -12.04 2.27
N LEU A 358 -19.86 -12.64 2.64
CA LEU A 358 -20.60 -13.58 1.80
C LEU A 358 -21.03 -12.94 0.48
N LEU A 359 -21.54 -11.72 0.51
CA LEU A 359 -21.98 -10.99 -0.68
C LEU A 359 -20.83 -10.55 -1.58
N SER A 360 -19.61 -10.42 -1.04
CA SER A 360 -18.45 -9.94 -1.81
C SER A 360 -17.55 -11.06 -2.34
N THR A 361 -17.35 -12.13 -1.57
CA THR A 361 -16.34 -13.15 -1.88
C THR A 361 -16.74 -14.57 -1.49
N LEU A 362 -17.90 -14.78 -0.90
CA LEU A 362 -18.35 -16.03 -0.30
C LEU A 362 -17.40 -16.51 0.80
N THR A 363 -16.36 -17.25 0.46
CA THR A 363 -15.38 -17.81 1.41
C THR A 363 -13.95 -17.52 1.00
N SER A 364 -13.03 -17.59 1.95
CA SER A 364 -11.59 -17.55 1.68
C SER A 364 -11.10 -18.94 1.22
N PRO A 365 -9.93 -19.04 0.55
CA PRO A 365 -9.37 -20.32 0.13
C PRO A 365 -8.98 -21.21 1.32
N ALA A 366 -9.80 -22.18 1.66
CA ALA A 366 -9.66 -23.04 2.84
C ALA A 366 -8.30 -23.76 2.92
N MET A 367 -7.73 -24.15 1.78
CA MET A 367 -6.43 -24.81 1.69
C MET A 367 -5.31 -23.90 2.25
N MET A 368 -5.33 -22.60 1.92
CA MET A 368 -4.32 -21.65 2.40
C MET A 368 -4.49 -21.35 3.89
N GLU A 369 -5.72 -21.28 4.35
CA GLU A 369 -6.04 -21.08 5.76
C GLU A 369 -5.60 -22.28 6.61
N ARG A 370 -5.90 -23.51 6.17
CA ARG A 370 -5.44 -24.73 6.85
C ARG A 370 -3.91 -24.85 6.83
N ALA A 371 -3.25 -24.53 5.74
CA ALA A 371 -1.78 -24.52 5.67
C ALA A 371 -1.18 -23.47 6.64
N MET A 372 -1.81 -22.32 6.78
CA MET A 372 -1.40 -21.30 7.74
C MET A 372 -1.58 -21.81 9.18
N ALA A 373 -2.69 -22.44 9.49
CA ALA A 373 -2.92 -23.06 10.81
C ALA A 373 -1.80 -24.05 11.17
N LEU A 374 -1.44 -24.93 10.25
CA LEU A 374 -0.33 -25.88 10.44
C LEU A 374 1.03 -25.19 10.67
N CYS A 375 1.27 -24.05 10.04
CA CYS A 375 2.49 -23.26 10.28
C CYS A 375 2.51 -22.64 11.70
N MET A 376 1.35 -22.25 12.23
CA MET A 376 1.21 -21.71 13.58
C MET A 376 1.36 -22.80 14.63
N GLU A 377 0.64 -23.91 14.49
CA GLU A 377 0.59 -25.03 15.44
C GLU A 377 1.99 -25.60 15.75
N ASN A 378 2.85 -25.75 14.75
CA ASN A 378 4.17 -26.34 14.91
C ASN A 378 5.25 -25.35 15.41
N GLY A 379 4.89 -24.14 15.81
CA GLY A 379 5.81 -23.10 16.29
C GLY A 379 6.81 -22.60 15.25
N GLN A 380 6.67 -23.02 13.99
CA GLN A 380 7.57 -22.62 12.89
C GLN A 380 7.38 -21.15 12.53
N LEU A 381 6.13 -20.66 12.58
CA LEU A 381 5.83 -19.25 12.38
C LEU A 381 6.53 -18.38 13.44
N ARG A 382 6.52 -18.75 14.71
CA ARG A 382 7.19 -17.99 15.77
C ARG A 382 8.69 -17.86 15.50
N ARG A 383 9.39 -18.96 15.20
CA ARG A 383 10.82 -18.94 14.86
C ARG A 383 11.11 -18.11 13.62
N HIS A 384 10.22 -18.14 12.65
CA HIS A 384 10.33 -17.30 11.46
C HIS A 384 10.22 -15.80 11.79
N ILE A 385 9.23 -15.42 12.61
CA ILE A 385 9.04 -14.04 13.08
C ILE A 385 10.29 -13.53 13.82
N GLU A 386 10.85 -14.31 14.72
CA GLU A 386 12.09 -13.98 15.46
C GLU A 386 13.24 -13.70 14.48
N ARG A 387 13.42 -14.56 13.47
CA ARG A 387 14.42 -14.36 12.42
C ARG A 387 14.15 -13.08 11.61
N MET A 388 12.90 -12.82 11.23
CA MET A 388 12.52 -11.59 10.52
C MET A 388 12.81 -10.33 11.34
N ARG A 389 12.53 -10.35 12.64
CA ARG A 389 12.88 -9.26 13.57
C ARG A 389 14.39 -9.03 13.60
N SER A 390 15.19 -10.10 13.68
CA SER A 390 16.67 -10.01 13.67
C SER A 390 17.18 -9.44 12.35
N HIS A 391 16.69 -9.91 11.20
CA HIS A 391 17.05 -9.37 9.88
C HIS A 391 16.72 -7.87 9.79
N LEU A 392 15.55 -7.46 10.31
CA LEU A 392 15.15 -6.07 10.27
C LEU A 392 16.01 -5.15 11.14
N VAL A 393 16.45 -5.63 12.30
CA VAL A 393 17.43 -4.91 13.15
C VAL A 393 18.76 -4.71 12.40
N GLN A 394 19.27 -5.75 11.73
CA GLN A 394 20.50 -5.63 10.93
C GLN A 394 20.31 -4.70 9.73
N ALA A 395 19.17 -4.83 9.02
CA ALA A 395 18.86 -3.96 7.90
C ALA A 395 18.87 -2.47 8.30
N ARG A 396 18.28 -2.11 9.44
CA ARG A 396 18.34 -0.74 9.97
C ARG A 396 19.77 -0.29 10.27
N LYS A 397 20.57 -1.15 10.91
CA LYS A 397 21.98 -0.83 11.21
C LYS A 397 22.79 -0.49 9.96
N HIS A 398 22.48 -1.11 8.81
CA HIS A 398 23.16 -0.85 7.55
C HIS A 398 22.53 0.32 6.79
N SER A 399 21.20 0.38 6.72
CA SER A 399 20.48 1.37 5.91
C SER A 399 20.53 2.79 6.49
N VAL A 400 20.48 2.93 7.83
CA VAL A 400 20.43 4.27 8.46
C VAL A 400 21.72 5.08 8.19
N PRO A 401 22.93 4.57 8.41
CA PRO A 401 24.15 5.32 8.08
C PRO A 401 24.23 5.71 6.60
N LEU A 402 23.91 4.78 5.70
CA LEU A 402 23.91 5.04 4.25
C LEU A 402 22.93 6.15 3.84
N ALA A 403 21.76 6.20 4.47
CA ALA A 403 20.78 7.26 4.23
C ALA A 403 21.31 8.63 4.70
N LEU A 404 21.92 8.68 5.89
CA LEU A 404 22.53 9.90 6.44
C LEU A 404 23.70 10.39 5.59
N GLU A 405 24.60 9.50 5.17
CA GLU A 405 25.72 9.80 4.26
C GLU A 405 25.22 10.27 2.89
N ALA A 406 24.06 9.79 2.44
CA ALA A 406 23.42 10.27 1.21
C ALA A 406 22.72 11.63 1.37
N GLY A 407 22.75 12.24 2.57
CA GLY A 407 22.20 13.54 2.87
C GLY A 407 20.70 13.54 3.16
N CYS A 408 20.12 12.38 3.48
CA CYS A 408 18.77 12.30 4.05
C CYS A 408 18.80 12.58 5.55
N GLN A 409 17.71 13.12 6.09
CA GLN A 409 17.53 13.29 7.53
C GLN A 409 16.29 12.49 7.98
N PHE A 410 16.41 11.71 9.05
CA PHE A 410 15.25 11.01 9.60
C PHE A 410 14.38 12.00 10.38
N VAL A 411 13.13 12.10 10.00
CA VAL A 411 12.12 12.93 10.69
C VAL A 411 11.56 12.18 11.90
N THR A 412 11.66 10.86 11.87
CA THR A 412 11.20 9.96 12.93
C THR A 412 12.35 9.07 13.39
N GLU A 413 12.34 8.65 14.65
CA GLU A 413 13.30 7.67 15.13
C GLU A 413 13.21 6.37 14.29
N PRO A 414 14.35 5.86 13.79
CA PRO A 414 14.34 4.64 12.98
C PRO A 414 13.80 3.42 13.71
N ALA A 415 12.59 2.98 13.37
CA ALA A 415 11.91 1.82 13.94
C ALA A 415 11.20 1.00 12.86
N GLY A 416 10.67 -0.17 13.21
CA GLY A 416 9.89 -0.99 12.30
C GLY A 416 10.60 -1.32 10.99
N MET A 417 9.82 -1.35 9.90
CA MET A 417 10.35 -1.65 8.57
C MET A 417 10.58 -0.41 7.69
N PHE A 418 10.07 0.77 8.07
CA PHE A 418 10.12 1.98 7.27
C PHE A 418 10.91 3.08 7.93
N GLY A 419 11.61 3.89 7.12
CA GLY A 419 12.16 5.18 7.49
C GLY A 419 11.38 6.29 6.81
N TRP A 420 11.07 7.35 7.55
CA TRP A 420 10.48 8.57 7.05
C TRP A 420 11.56 9.64 7.01
N VAL A 421 12.00 9.99 5.81
CA VAL A 421 13.21 10.79 5.61
C VAL A 421 12.93 12.06 4.83
N GLU A 422 13.56 13.15 5.26
CA GLU A 422 13.63 14.42 4.55
C GLU A 422 14.76 14.36 3.52
N THR A 423 14.46 14.75 2.27
CA THR A 423 15.39 14.71 1.14
C THR A 423 15.89 16.09 0.71
N GLY A 424 15.21 17.16 1.12
CA GLY A 424 15.50 18.54 0.73
C GLY A 424 15.06 18.88 -0.70
N MET A 425 14.24 18.03 -1.35
CA MET A 425 13.73 18.28 -2.70
C MET A 425 12.34 17.70 -2.90
N ASP A 426 11.63 18.13 -3.93
CA ASP A 426 10.33 17.55 -4.29
C ASP A 426 10.48 16.06 -4.63
N THR A 427 9.92 15.20 -3.78
CA THR A 427 10.05 13.75 -3.91
C THR A 427 9.23 13.15 -5.05
N GLU A 428 8.25 13.86 -5.63
CA GLU A 428 7.59 13.44 -6.88
C GLU A 428 8.54 13.55 -8.06
N VAL A 429 9.30 14.64 -8.16
CA VAL A 429 10.31 14.85 -9.18
C VAL A 429 11.43 13.82 -9.02
N LEU A 430 11.90 13.64 -7.77
CA LEU A 430 12.89 12.62 -7.45
C LEU A 430 12.40 11.22 -7.85
N ALA A 431 11.15 10.87 -7.57
CA ALA A 431 10.58 9.56 -7.89
C ALA A 431 10.56 9.27 -9.40
N GLN A 432 10.24 10.26 -10.22
CA GLN A 432 10.30 10.10 -11.67
C GLN A 432 11.74 9.83 -12.16
N ARG A 433 12.71 10.56 -11.64
CA ARG A 433 14.12 10.38 -12.00
C ARG A 433 14.68 9.05 -11.50
N MET A 434 14.37 8.66 -10.26
CA MET A 434 14.78 7.37 -9.71
C MET A 434 14.15 6.20 -10.47
N LEU A 435 12.93 6.37 -10.97
CA LEU A 435 12.29 5.38 -11.83
C LEU A 435 13.03 5.20 -13.15
N ASP A 436 13.65 6.28 -13.72
CA ASP A 436 14.51 6.18 -14.89
C ASP A 436 15.75 5.32 -14.63
N GLU A 437 16.22 5.29 -13.39
CA GLU A 437 17.31 4.44 -12.92
C GLU A 437 16.82 3.05 -12.43
N ASN A 438 15.55 2.69 -12.65
CA ASN A 438 14.85 1.47 -12.24
C ASN A 438 14.63 1.32 -10.73
N TYR A 439 14.70 2.40 -9.97
CA TYR A 439 14.35 2.38 -8.56
C TYR A 439 12.96 2.97 -8.35
N LEU A 440 12.06 2.17 -7.80
CA LEU A 440 10.76 2.63 -7.33
C LEU A 440 10.91 3.14 -5.90
N ILE A 441 10.75 4.45 -5.72
CA ILE A 441 10.69 5.07 -4.39
C ILE A 441 9.24 5.45 -4.05
N ALA A 442 8.97 5.75 -2.78
CA ALA A 442 7.64 6.17 -2.31
C ALA A 442 7.68 7.63 -1.88
N PRO A 443 7.29 8.57 -2.78
CA PRO A 443 7.28 10.00 -2.49
C PRO A 443 6.27 10.35 -1.40
N GLY A 444 6.60 11.37 -0.60
CA GLY A 444 5.80 11.78 0.55
C GLY A 444 4.39 12.20 0.23
N SER A 445 4.17 12.79 -0.94
CA SER A 445 2.84 13.16 -1.41
C SER A 445 1.85 11.98 -1.47
N LEU A 446 2.32 10.73 -1.61
CA LEU A 446 1.48 9.54 -1.54
C LEU A 446 0.79 9.34 -0.20
N PHE A 447 1.42 9.81 0.88
CA PHE A 447 0.95 9.62 2.25
C PHE A 447 0.05 10.75 2.74
N HIS A 448 -0.29 11.70 1.87
CA HIS A 448 -1.24 12.77 2.12
C HIS A 448 -2.51 12.57 1.30
N ALA A 449 -3.68 12.66 1.93
CA ALA A 449 -4.97 12.47 1.27
C ALA A 449 -5.19 13.49 0.14
N SER A 450 -4.74 14.74 0.33
CA SER A 450 -4.80 15.82 -0.66
C SER A 450 -3.63 15.82 -1.66
N ARG A 451 -2.71 14.85 -1.56
CA ARG A 451 -1.54 14.75 -2.46
C ARG A 451 -0.67 16.02 -2.49
N LYS A 452 -0.49 16.66 -1.36
CA LYS A 452 0.37 17.86 -1.24
C LYS A 452 1.80 17.52 -1.68
N PRO A 453 2.50 18.44 -2.38
CA PRO A 453 3.94 18.32 -2.61
C PRO A 453 4.67 18.08 -1.29
N SER A 454 5.72 17.25 -1.33
CA SER A 454 6.45 16.87 -0.12
C SER A 454 7.92 16.63 -0.44
N THR A 455 8.77 17.07 0.46
CA THR A 455 10.20 16.76 0.44
C THR A 455 10.53 15.47 1.19
N LEU A 456 9.52 14.87 1.82
CA LEU A 456 9.63 13.62 2.56
C LEU A 456 9.54 12.40 1.64
N MET A 457 10.21 11.33 2.02
CA MET A 457 10.20 10.06 1.31
C MET A 457 10.13 8.90 2.31
N ARG A 458 9.33 7.86 1.99
CA ARG A 458 9.39 6.61 2.75
C ARG A 458 10.41 5.67 2.12
N ILE A 459 11.33 5.16 2.95
CA ILE A 459 12.23 4.07 2.58
C ILE A 459 11.86 2.79 3.33
N ASN A 460 12.20 1.64 2.74
CA ASN A 460 12.12 0.34 3.39
C ASN A 460 13.55 -0.12 3.73
N TYR A 461 13.87 -0.24 5.01
CA TYR A 461 15.21 -0.60 5.47
C TYR A 461 15.74 -1.90 4.86
N ALA A 462 14.87 -2.90 4.68
CA ALA A 462 15.25 -4.16 4.07
C ALA A 462 15.70 -4.02 2.61
N CYS A 463 15.24 -2.97 1.92
CA CYS A 463 15.51 -2.72 0.50
C CYS A 463 16.58 -1.64 0.26
N THR A 464 17.13 -1.03 1.31
CA THR A 464 18.09 0.08 1.24
C THR A 464 19.41 -0.19 1.98
N GLN A 465 19.73 -1.47 2.22
CA GLN A 465 20.96 -1.89 2.88
C GLN A 465 22.19 -1.80 1.99
N ASP A 466 22.01 -1.73 0.67
CA ASP A 466 23.08 -1.70 -0.30
C ASP A 466 23.42 -0.27 -0.71
N ALA A 467 24.70 0.06 -0.72
CA ALA A 467 25.22 1.35 -1.14
C ALA A 467 24.92 1.67 -2.64
N SER A 468 24.58 0.67 -3.46
CA SER A 468 24.28 0.87 -4.88
C SER A 468 23.09 1.80 -5.09
N PHE A 469 22.01 1.62 -4.31
CA PHE A 469 20.86 2.52 -4.33
C PHE A 469 21.26 3.95 -3.95
N TRP A 470 22.00 4.11 -2.87
CA TRP A 470 22.37 5.43 -2.34
C TRP A 470 23.32 6.19 -3.26
N ARG A 471 24.23 5.50 -3.94
CA ARG A 471 25.06 6.13 -5.00
C ARG A 471 24.23 6.67 -6.15
N VAL A 472 23.22 5.92 -6.60
CA VAL A 472 22.30 6.39 -7.66
C VAL A 472 21.46 7.56 -7.15
N TYR A 473 20.95 7.46 -5.93
CA TYR A 473 20.20 8.54 -5.28
C TYR A 473 21.03 9.83 -5.21
N GLN A 474 22.26 9.78 -4.70
CA GLN A 474 23.16 10.95 -4.64
C GLN A 474 23.42 11.56 -6.00
N ARG A 475 23.69 10.74 -7.01
CA ARG A 475 23.89 11.20 -8.39
C ARG A 475 22.65 11.92 -8.93
N VAL A 476 21.49 11.32 -8.79
CA VAL A 476 20.22 11.93 -9.22
C VAL A 476 19.93 13.20 -8.44
N ARG A 477 20.15 13.21 -7.15
CA ARG A 477 19.97 14.40 -6.30
C ARG A 477 20.87 15.57 -6.73
N ALA A 478 22.10 15.30 -7.14
CA ALA A 478 23.06 16.32 -7.58
C ALA A 478 22.66 17.01 -8.91
N GLU A 479 21.75 16.42 -9.68
CA GLU A 479 21.22 17.02 -10.92
C GLU A 479 20.23 18.17 -10.64
N PHE A 480 19.75 18.31 -9.41
CA PHE A 480 18.77 19.31 -9.03
C PHE A 480 19.39 20.40 -8.15
N PRO A 481 19.08 21.68 -8.41
CA PRO A 481 19.47 22.73 -7.49
C PRO A 481 18.86 22.46 -6.11
N GLN A 482 19.67 22.62 -5.07
CA GLN A 482 19.19 22.52 -3.70
C GLN A 482 18.13 23.60 -3.49
N ALA A 483 16.91 23.23 -3.14
CA ALA A 483 15.90 24.18 -2.70
C ALA A 483 16.40 24.83 -1.40
N GLU A 484 16.36 26.16 -1.33
CA GLU A 484 16.58 26.85 -0.07
C GLU A 484 15.58 26.28 0.97
N PRO A 485 16.01 26.04 2.22
CA PRO A 485 15.14 25.50 3.23
C PRO A 485 13.93 26.44 3.42
N MET A 486 12.73 25.91 3.22
CA MET A 486 11.51 26.68 3.52
C MET A 486 11.53 27.13 4.97
N PRO A 487 11.23 28.38 5.29
CA PRO A 487 11.14 28.82 6.66
C PRO A 487 10.08 28.01 7.43
N ARG A 488 10.45 27.60 8.63
CA ARG A 488 9.65 26.76 9.55
C ARG A 488 8.36 27.44 10.01
#